data_93f58cafe97677e918bc2cc96c8398b3
#
_entry.id   93f58cafe97677e918bc2cc96c8398b3
#
_cell.length_a   1.000
_cell.length_b   1.000
_cell.length_c   1.000
_cell.angle_alpha   90.00
_cell.angle_beta   90.00
_cell.angle_gamma   90.00
#
_symmetry.space_group_name_H-M   'P 1'
#
loop_
_entity.id
_entity.type
_entity.pdbx_description
1 polymer ?
#
loop_
_entity_poly.entity_id
_entity_poly.type
_entity_poly.pdbx_seq_one_letter_code
_entity_poly.pdbx_strand_id
1 'polypeptide(L)'
;AYSHPPYQYAWWIVNNTKFINMTNPVIFSGARSSTHADDPLPDGVNNLVTIINSLFLNNEKGVQFVGGNVTGSSFYNTVVTVNKGPFDGKTYILYLDNNFWNSSEPTYVYSPSISCGSWIVPALVTDNASGPVQTIKLVYLAFNGTDYSYYDVSKVPILDVNATFSVSGGIINPGAGIFTRDGLTANYTYNGVGNQTVTATLSDGNILKLNVTFYRIDTFTNMTISNNAPQTGDYITVNVVVRDKNGKLLNGSVNVYLNSVLKGTISLINGMGSFDVLAEKTGPCEIFVNYTGDLDNSYSSNMTIVSVKNTQMNVSVSDSDSASNVTFTVDFDHVANGFVFVTIGGVTYNATVSGKEAKVIVPPLAVGKYDAIVSYNGVVNKTVAVNISPDRNPVLNISDIVMIYKDGTRMVAVLTDYKGNPIVNATVYFSINGVTYVRFTDVNGSASIGLNLGSGVY
;
A
#
# COMPACT_ATOMS: atom_id res chain seq x y z
N ALA A 1 -86.52 37.10 0.81
CA ALA A 1 -85.18 36.58 1.07
C ALA A 1 -84.47 36.39 -0.27
N TYR A 2 -83.56 37.26 -0.60
CA TYR A 2 -82.67 37.08 -1.74
C TYR A 2 -81.61 36.04 -1.34
N SER A 3 -81.68 34.88 -1.89
CA SER A 3 -80.60 33.91 -1.80
C SER A 3 -79.46 34.45 -2.67
N HIS A 4 -78.43 34.94 -2.03
CA HIS A 4 -77.18 35.21 -2.75
C HIS A 4 -76.65 33.92 -3.31
N PRO A 5 -76.17 33.86 -4.57
CA PRO A 5 -75.48 32.67 -5.09
C PRO A 5 -74.22 32.44 -4.25
N PRO A 6 -73.81 31.17 -4.08
CA PRO A 6 -72.64 30.85 -3.31
C PRO A 6 -71.44 31.59 -3.90
N TYR A 7 -70.58 32.09 -3.02
CA TYR A 7 -69.33 32.78 -3.36
C TYR A 7 -68.60 32.02 -4.45
N GLN A 8 -68.33 32.67 -5.58
CA GLN A 8 -67.51 32.09 -6.65
C GLN A 8 -66.08 32.63 -6.52
N TYR A 9 -65.19 31.80 -6.03
CA TYR A 9 -63.78 32.03 -6.07
C TYR A 9 -63.23 31.28 -7.30
N ALA A 10 -62.52 31.99 -8.13
CA ALA A 10 -61.78 31.34 -9.22
C ALA A 10 -60.28 31.31 -8.82
N TRP A 11 -59.79 30.13 -8.65
CA TRP A 11 -58.36 29.86 -8.47
C TRP A 11 -57.83 29.03 -9.61
N TRP A 12 -56.55 29.20 -9.92
CA TRP A 12 -55.85 28.50 -10.99
C TRP A 12 -54.87 27.52 -10.40
N ILE A 13 -54.93 26.28 -10.82
CA ILE A 13 -53.91 25.27 -10.57
C ILE A 13 -53.31 24.93 -11.94
N VAL A 14 -52.04 25.28 -12.14
CA VAL A 14 -51.29 24.97 -13.34
C VAL A 14 -50.16 24.01 -12.96
N ASN A 15 -50.18 22.87 -13.57
CA ASN A 15 -49.16 21.86 -13.30
C ASN A 15 -48.63 21.28 -14.61
N ASN A 16 -47.29 21.12 -14.68
CA ASN A 16 -46.59 20.49 -15.80
C ASN A 16 -46.96 21.15 -17.17
N THR A 17 -47.02 22.48 -17.21
CA THR A 17 -47.46 23.27 -18.38
C THR A 17 -46.29 24.08 -18.95
N LYS A 18 -46.30 24.27 -20.29
CA LYS A 18 -45.27 25.04 -20.99
C LYS A 18 -45.87 26.32 -21.59
N PHE A 19 -45.26 27.46 -21.29
CA PHE A 19 -45.54 28.78 -21.85
C PHE A 19 -44.32 29.23 -22.65
N ILE A 20 -44.36 29.15 -23.97
CA ILE A 20 -43.18 29.33 -24.84
C ILE A 20 -43.42 30.39 -25.88
N ASN A 21 -42.49 31.33 -26.02
CA ASN A 21 -42.48 32.40 -27.06
C ASN A 21 -43.77 33.22 -27.10
N MET A 22 -44.31 33.55 -25.92
CA MET A 22 -45.52 34.37 -25.83
C MET A 22 -45.19 35.82 -26.13
N THR A 23 -45.80 36.39 -27.15
CA THR A 23 -45.64 37.82 -27.54
C THR A 23 -46.47 38.79 -26.69
N ASN A 24 -47.50 38.29 -26.03
CA ASN A 24 -48.29 39.03 -25.05
C ASN A 24 -47.94 38.58 -23.64
N PRO A 25 -48.15 39.47 -22.62
CA PRO A 25 -47.92 39.07 -21.25
C PRO A 25 -48.75 37.85 -20.89
N VAL A 26 -48.12 36.85 -20.23
CA VAL A 26 -48.85 35.73 -19.62
C VAL A 26 -49.40 36.22 -18.28
N ILE A 27 -50.71 36.31 -18.12
CA ILE A 27 -51.34 36.89 -16.93
C ILE A 27 -52.08 35.81 -16.16
N PHE A 28 -51.66 35.58 -14.90
CA PHE A 28 -52.35 34.73 -13.97
C PHE A 28 -53.07 35.58 -12.92
N SER A 29 -54.38 35.68 -13.04
CA SER A 29 -55.24 36.43 -12.12
C SER A 29 -56.34 35.52 -11.57
N GLY A 30 -56.26 35.19 -10.30
CA GLY A 30 -57.43 34.67 -9.61
C GLY A 30 -58.46 35.77 -9.41
N ALA A 31 -59.73 35.46 -9.62
CA ALA A 31 -60.80 36.44 -9.49
C ALA A 31 -61.55 36.22 -8.17
N ARG A 32 -61.80 37.37 -7.46
CA ARG A 32 -62.84 37.44 -6.42
C ARG A 32 -64.01 38.25 -6.99
N SER A 33 -65.20 37.92 -6.57
CA SER A 33 -66.37 38.72 -6.89
C SER A 33 -66.19 40.17 -6.28
N SER A 34 -66.47 41.18 -7.07
CA SER A 34 -66.41 42.58 -6.60
C SER A 34 -67.34 42.89 -5.41
N THR A 35 -68.38 42.08 -5.21
CA THR A 35 -69.34 42.24 -4.10
C THR A 35 -68.83 41.65 -2.78
N HIS A 36 -67.72 40.86 -2.77
CA HIS A 36 -67.19 40.17 -1.61
C HIS A 36 -65.65 40.33 -1.51
N ALA A 37 -65.12 41.44 -1.94
CA ALA A 37 -63.66 41.66 -1.99
C ALA A 37 -62.99 41.62 -0.60
N ASP A 38 -63.75 41.90 0.47
CA ASP A 38 -63.26 41.90 1.85
C ASP A 38 -63.48 40.56 2.63
N ASP A 39 -64.17 39.61 2.03
CA ASP A 39 -64.42 38.32 2.69
C ASP A 39 -63.11 37.51 2.79
N PRO A 40 -62.89 36.85 3.90
CA PRO A 40 -61.71 35.94 4.00
C PRO A 40 -61.78 34.83 2.94
N LEU A 41 -60.62 34.40 2.46
CA LEU A 41 -60.57 33.19 1.62
C LEU A 41 -61.09 31.98 2.40
N PRO A 42 -61.79 31.04 1.73
CA PRO A 42 -62.25 29.81 2.41
C PRO A 42 -61.08 29.09 3.11
N ASP A 43 -61.36 28.40 4.20
CA ASP A 43 -60.37 27.64 4.94
C ASP A 43 -59.62 26.67 3.99
N GLY A 44 -58.29 26.75 4.05
CA GLY A 44 -57.40 25.97 3.19
C GLY A 44 -57.10 26.58 1.82
N VAL A 45 -57.65 27.76 1.46
CA VAL A 45 -57.31 28.47 0.22
C VAL A 45 -56.41 29.65 0.55
N ASN A 46 -55.13 29.40 0.55
CA ASN A 46 -54.12 30.44 0.84
C ASN A 46 -53.68 31.25 -0.39
N ASN A 47 -53.98 30.78 -1.61
CA ASN A 47 -53.46 31.35 -2.85
C ASN A 47 -54.50 31.37 -3.96
N LEU A 48 -54.58 32.47 -4.72
CA LEU A 48 -55.42 32.58 -5.91
C LEU A 48 -54.85 31.82 -7.12
N VAL A 49 -53.54 31.63 -7.17
CA VAL A 49 -52.82 30.95 -8.24
C VAL A 49 -51.83 30.01 -7.63
N THR A 50 -51.84 28.77 -8.10
CA THR A 50 -50.81 27.75 -7.77
C THR A 50 -50.21 27.22 -9.06
N ILE A 51 -48.91 27.38 -9.25
CA ILE A 51 -48.18 26.87 -10.42
C ILE A 51 -47.08 25.95 -9.93
N ILE A 52 -47.04 24.77 -10.53
CA ILE A 52 -46.08 23.73 -10.14
C ILE A 52 -45.45 23.13 -11.40
N ASN A 53 -44.15 22.84 -11.37
CA ASN A 53 -43.45 22.07 -12.41
C ASN A 53 -43.64 22.61 -13.83
N SER A 54 -43.76 23.94 -14.02
CA SER A 54 -44.13 24.53 -15.30
C SER A 54 -42.96 25.31 -15.94
N LEU A 55 -42.89 25.33 -17.25
CA LEU A 55 -41.83 25.98 -18.02
C LEU A 55 -42.32 27.32 -18.61
N PHE A 56 -41.59 28.39 -18.31
CA PHE A 56 -41.74 29.69 -18.93
C PHE A 56 -40.49 30.02 -19.75
N LEU A 57 -40.59 30.00 -21.07
CA LEU A 57 -39.47 30.16 -21.97
C LEU A 57 -39.67 31.28 -22.98
N ASN A 58 -38.78 32.25 -23.01
CA ASN A 58 -38.75 33.35 -23.99
C ASN A 58 -40.07 34.12 -24.07
N ASN A 59 -40.67 34.43 -22.95
CA ASN A 59 -41.89 35.21 -22.94
C ASN A 59 -41.54 36.74 -22.95
N GLU A 60 -41.63 37.38 -24.09
CA GLU A 60 -41.10 38.70 -24.41
C GLU A 60 -41.58 39.80 -23.43
N LYS A 61 -42.84 39.76 -23.07
CA LYS A 61 -43.46 40.74 -22.12
C LYS A 61 -43.56 40.18 -20.70
N GLY A 62 -42.89 39.06 -20.42
CA GLY A 62 -42.84 38.43 -19.10
C GLY A 62 -44.14 37.75 -18.67
N VAL A 63 -44.20 37.44 -17.37
CA VAL A 63 -45.33 36.77 -16.72
C VAL A 63 -45.81 37.67 -15.57
N GLN A 64 -47.10 37.91 -15.51
CA GLN A 64 -47.74 38.75 -14.50
C GLN A 64 -48.63 37.92 -13.59
N PHE A 65 -48.46 38.10 -12.29
CA PHE A 65 -49.28 37.44 -11.28
C PHE A 65 -50.04 38.50 -10.45
N VAL A 66 -51.18 38.10 -9.93
CA VAL A 66 -51.86 38.90 -8.89
C VAL A 66 -51.35 38.52 -7.50
N GLY A 67 -50.94 37.28 -7.32
CA GLY A 67 -50.40 36.70 -6.12
C GLY A 67 -50.52 35.17 -6.24
N GLY A 68 -50.00 34.43 -5.29
CA GLY A 68 -50.09 32.96 -5.30
C GLY A 68 -48.82 32.27 -4.93
N ASN A 69 -48.69 31.02 -5.36
CA ASN A 69 -47.53 30.19 -5.10
C ASN A 69 -47.02 29.55 -6.41
N VAL A 70 -45.75 29.77 -6.72
CA VAL A 70 -45.08 29.18 -7.86
C VAL A 70 -43.88 28.43 -7.35
N THR A 71 -43.79 27.13 -7.58
CA THR A 71 -42.70 26.29 -7.11
C THR A 71 -42.33 25.20 -8.13
N GLY A 72 -41.08 24.74 -8.13
CA GLY A 72 -40.59 23.71 -9.02
C GLY A 72 -40.74 24.08 -10.51
N SER A 73 -40.80 25.35 -10.86
CA SER A 73 -40.99 25.82 -12.23
C SER A 73 -39.70 26.46 -12.74
N SER A 74 -39.57 26.60 -14.06
CA SER A 74 -38.38 27.19 -14.71
C SER A 74 -38.71 28.41 -15.52
N PHE A 75 -37.89 29.46 -15.38
CA PHE A 75 -38.01 30.72 -16.07
C PHE A 75 -36.77 31.02 -16.90
N TYR A 76 -36.90 30.98 -18.23
CA TYR A 76 -35.86 31.29 -19.20
C TYR A 76 -36.22 32.55 -19.98
N ASN A 77 -35.40 33.58 -19.92
CA ASN A 77 -35.65 34.85 -20.56
C ASN A 77 -37.08 35.37 -20.30
N THR A 78 -37.54 35.22 -19.07
CA THR A 78 -38.91 35.57 -18.67
C THR A 78 -38.87 36.31 -17.35
N VAL A 79 -39.32 37.56 -17.33
CA VAL A 79 -39.39 38.38 -16.11
C VAL A 79 -40.73 38.21 -15.43
N VAL A 80 -40.71 38.06 -14.12
CA VAL A 80 -41.92 37.93 -13.28
C VAL A 80 -42.28 39.29 -12.66
N THR A 81 -43.56 39.64 -12.73
CA THR A 81 -44.12 40.85 -12.10
C THR A 81 -45.40 40.55 -11.31
N VAL A 82 -45.71 41.37 -10.32
CA VAL A 82 -46.94 41.28 -9.55
C VAL A 82 -47.81 42.50 -9.85
N ASN A 83 -49.03 42.26 -10.22
CA ASN A 83 -50.05 43.30 -10.47
C ASN A 83 -51.16 43.25 -9.44
N LYS A 84 -51.88 44.35 -9.33
CA LYS A 84 -53.12 44.44 -8.52
C LYS A 84 -54.20 43.53 -9.11
N GLY A 85 -55.01 42.95 -8.24
CA GLY A 85 -56.18 42.17 -8.64
C GLY A 85 -57.14 43.01 -9.48
N PRO A 86 -57.71 42.39 -10.56
CA PRO A 86 -58.53 43.16 -11.51
C PRO A 86 -59.86 43.62 -10.95
N PHE A 87 -60.34 43.02 -9.86
CA PHE A 87 -61.66 43.34 -9.30
C PHE A 87 -61.60 44.03 -7.94
N ASP A 88 -60.63 43.69 -7.08
CA ASP A 88 -60.51 44.27 -5.74
C ASP A 88 -59.44 45.34 -5.58
N GLY A 89 -58.60 45.48 -6.61
CA GLY A 89 -57.50 46.42 -6.61
C GLY A 89 -56.40 46.14 -5.59
N LYS A 90 -56.45 44.99 -4.92
CA LYS A 90 -55.50 44.60 -3.88
C LYS A 90 -54.30 43.84 -4.53
N THR A 91 -53.17 43.94 -3.88
CA THR A 91 -51.98 43.16 -4.24
C THR A 91 -51.80 42.07 -3.21
N TYR A 92 -51.66 40.84 -3.67
CA TYR A 92 -51.44 39.66 -2.84
C TYR A 92 -49.96 39.24 -2.90
N ILE A 93 -49.48 38.52 -1.90
CA ILE A 93 -48.13 38.04 -1.90
C ILE A 93 -47.97 36.89 -2.93
N LEU A 94 -46.94 37.00 -3.74
CA LEU A 94 -46.49 35.95 -4.65
C LEU A 94 -45.26 35.24 -4.04
N TYR A 95 -45.37 33.95 -3.76
CA TYR A 95 -44.28 33.11 -3.26
C TYR A 95 -43.62 32.43 -4.45
N LEU A 96 -42.31 32.56 -4.57
CA LEU A 96 -41.49 32.06 -5.72
C LEU A 96 -40.39 31.08 -5.30
N ASP A 97 -40.58 30.34 -4.23
CA ASP A 97 -39.56 29.48 -3.71
C ASP A 97 -39.29 28.27 -4.61
N ASN A 98 -38.00 27.85 -4.66
CA ASN A 98 -37.54 26.65 -5.37
C ASN A 98 -37.88 26.63 -6.88
N ASN A 99 -37.77 27.77 -7.55
CA ASN A 99 -37.86 27.87 -9.00
C ASN A 99 -36.45 28.00 -9.62
N PHE A 100 -36.30 27.53 -10.86
CA PHE A 100 -35.09 27.72 -11.65
C PHE A 100 -35.18 28.98 -12.53
N TRP A 101 -34.20 29.86 -12.50
CA TRP A 101 -34.24 31.13 -13.18
C TRP A 101 -33.26 31.31 -14.33
N ASN A 102 -32.54 30.31 -14.73
CA ASN A 102 -31.48 30.40 -15.75
C ASN A 102 -30.47 31.55 -15.50
N SER A 103 -30.28 31.90 -14.26
CA SER A 103 -29.31 32.91 -13.78
C SER A 103 -28.95 32.62 -12.34
N SER A 104 -27.90 33.26 -11.83
CA SER A 104 -27.47 33.14 -10.43
C SER A 104 -28.47 33.69 -9.43
N GLU A 105 -29.38 34.58 -9.89
CA GLU A 105 -30.39 35.21 -9.08
C GLU A 105 -31.75 35.19 -9.80
N PRO A 106 -32.88 35.25 -9.02
CA PRO A 106 -34.21 35.30 -9.58
C PRO A 106 -34.45 36.56 -10.43
N THR A 107 -35.04 36.38 -11.61
CA THR A 107 -35.36 37.45 -12.56
C THR A 107 -36.80 37.93 -12.35
N TYR A 108 -37.05 38.76 -11.35
CA TYR A 108 -38.34 39.42 -11.13
C TYR A 108 -38.18 40.91 -10.88
N VAL A 109 -39.24 41.67 -11.17
CA VAL A 109 -39.29 43.08 -10.77
C VAL A 109 -39.52 43.15 -9.26
N TYR A 110 -38.57 43.75 -8.52
CA TYR A 110 -38.69 43.86 -7.07
C TYR A 110 -40.03 44.49 -6.66
N SER A 111 -40.71 43.84 -5.75
CA SER A 111 -41.95 44.31 -5.15
C SER A 111 -42.04 43.77 -3.72
N PRO A 112 -42.53 44.55 -2.73
CA PRO A 112 -42.78 44.06 -1.39
C PRO A 112 -43.83 42.90 -1.34
N SER A 113 -44.53 42.71 -2.43
CA SER A 113 -45.51 41.61 -2.61
C SER A 113 -44.91 40.33 -3.21
N ILE A 114 -43.58 40.27 -3.41
CA ILE A 114 -42.88 39.06 -3.83
C ILE A 114 -42.04 38.53 -2.67
N SER A 115 -42.17 37.25 -2.37
CA SER A 115 -41.36 36.52 -1.45
C SER A 115 -40.64 35.40 -2.22
N CYS A 116 -39.31 35.39 -2.15
CA CYS A 116 -38.46 34.35 -2.75
C CYS A 116 -37.34 34.04 -1.75
N GLY A 117 -37.52 33.01 -0.94
CA GLY A 117 -36.58 32.61 0.10
C GLY A 117 -35.52 31.61 -0.38
N SER A 118 -35.80 30.96 -1.52
CA SER A 118 -34.85 30.04 -2.12
C SER A 118 -35.11 29.83 -3.62
N TRP A 119 -34.07 29.52 -4.38
CA TRP A 119 -34.17 29.22 -5.81
C TRP A 119 -33.17 28.14 -6.23
N ILE A 120 -33.44 27.49 -7.35
CA ILE A 120 -32.62 26.41 -7.86
C ILE A 120 -31.48 26.98 -8.71
N VAL A 121 -30.25 26.53 -8.42
CA VAL A 121 -29.04 26.93 -9.16
C VAL A 121 -28.20 25.73 -9.49
N PRO A 122 -27.40 25.78 -10.57
CA PRO A 122 -26.34 24.81 -10.80
C PRO A 122 -25.23 25.01 -9.77
N ALA A 123 -24.66 23.91 -9.28
CA ALA A 123 -23.58 23.91 -8.31
C ALA A 123 -22.56 22.82 -8.62
N LEU A 124 -21.29 23.07 -8.30
CA LEU A 124 -20.23 22.07 -8.29
C LEU A 124 -20.04 21.54 -6.88
N VAL A 125 -20.00 20.20 -6.74
CA VAL A 125 -19.72 19.54 -5.47
C VAL A 125 -18.67 18.42 -5.67
N THR A 126 -17.98 18.07 -4.60
CA THR A 126 -17.00 16.99 -4.59
C THR A 126 -17.23 16.05 -3.42
N ASP A 127 -16.79 14.81 -3.52
CA ASP A 127 -16.79 13.81 -2.45
C ASP A 127 -15.69 14.02 -1.42
N ASN A 128 -14.72 14.91 -1.68
CA ASN A 128 -13.54 15.17 -0.83
C ASN A 128 -12.80 13.89 -0.43
N ALA A 129 -12.73 12.90 -1.32
CA ALA A 129 -12.01 11.67 -1.09
C ALA A 129 -10.50 11.93 -0.92
N SER A 130 -9.79 11.10 -0.18
CA SER A 130 -8.33 11.10 -0.17
C SER A 130 -7.77 10.48 -1.45
N GLY A 131 -6.51 10.79 -1.76
CA GLY A 131 -5.83 10.24 -2.93
C GLY A 131 -5.91 11.10 -4.18
N PRO A 132 -5.45 10.59 -5.32
CA PRO A 132 -5.25 11.37 -6.53
C PRO A 132 -6.53 11.59 -7.35
N VAL A 133 -7.64 10.94 -7.02
CA VAL A 133 -8.90 11.01 -7.78
C VAL A 133 -10.03 11.52 -6.89
N GLN A 134 -10.71 12.57 -7.38
CA GLN A 134 -11.88 13.15 -6.74
C GLN A 134 -13.07 13.07 -7.70
N THR A 135 -14.25 12.76 -7.19
CA THR A 135 -15.47 12.80 -7.96
C THR A 135 -16.04 14.22 -7.94
N ILE A 136 -16.16 14.84 -9.10
CA ILE A 136 -16.77 16.16 -9.27
C ILE A 136 -18.17 15.97 -9.86
N LYS A 137 -19.15 16.54 -9.21
CA LYS A 137 -20.53 16.51 -9.68
C LYS A 137 -21.02 17.92 -9.93
N LEU A 138 -21.54 18.16 -11.12
CA LEU A 138 -22.34 19.32 -11.46
C LEU A 138 -23.79 18.92 -11.24
N VAL A 139 -24.47 19.61 -10.34
CA VAL A 139 -25.83 19.26 -9.87
C VAL A 139 -26.67 20.52 -9.75
N TYR A 140 -27.98 20.37 -9.63
CA TYR A 140 -28.89 21.46 -9.24
C TYR A 140 -29.22 21.36 -7.75
N LEU A 141 -29.10 22.49 -7.04
CA LEU A 141 -29.39 22.60 -5.60
C LEU A 141 -30.30 23.81 -5.35
N ALA A 142 -31.06 23.79 -4.27
CA ALA A 142 -31.71 24.98 -3.78
C ALA A 142 -30.67 25.88 -3.07
N PHE A 143 -30.73 27.17 -3.34
CA PHE A 143 -29.88 28.20 -2.76
C PHE A 143 -30.74 29.30 -2.15
N ASN A 144 -30.43 29.75 -0.95
CA ASN A 144 -31.20 30.76 -0.21
C ASN A 144 -30.48 32.13 -0.11
N GLY A 145 -29.47 32.34 -0.93
CA GLY A 145 -28.60 33.52 -0.87
C GLY A 145 -27.35 33.31 -0.02
N THR A 146 -27.29 32.26 0.79
CA THR A 146 -26.15 31.94 1.68
C THR A 146 -25.75 30.48 1.57
N ASP A 147 -26.69 29.56 1.72
CA ASP A 147 -26.45 28.15 1.83
C ASP A 147 -27.13 27.34 0.72
N TYR A 148 -26.50 26.23 0.36
CA TYR A 148 -27.06 25.24 -0.56
C TYR A 148 -27.75 24.13 0.23
N SER A 149 -28.89 23.68 -0.29
CA SER A 149 -29.64 22.55 0.25
C SER A 149 -30.13 21.62 -0.86
N TYR A 150 -30.41 20.39 -0.51
CA TYR A 150 -31.02 19.45 -1.45
C TYR A 150 -32.44 19.85 -1.78
N TYR A 151 -32.77 19.75 -3.07
CA TYR A 151 -34.16 19.88 -3.57
C TYR A 151 -34.37 18.84 -4.66
N ASP A 152 -35.53 18.18 -4.66
CA ASP A 152 -35.88 17.20 -5.72
C ASP A 152 -36.26 17.91 -7.01
N VAL A 153 -35.32 18.01 -7.92
CA VAL A 153 -35.50 18.62 -9.23
C VAL A 153 -36.11 17.70 -10.31
N SER A 154 -36.48 16.48 -9.96
CA SER A 154 -36.94 15.46 -10.93
C SER A 154 -38.15 15.90 -11.75
N LYS A 155 -38.99 16.79 -11.21
CA LYS A 155 -40.18 17.34 -11.88
C LYS A 155 -39.99 18.77 -12.38
N VAL A 156 -38.86 19.42 -12.07
CA VAL A 156 -38.56 20.77 -12.53
C VAL A 156 -38.18 20.72 -14.01
N PRO A 157 -38.84 21.50 -14.88
CA PRO A 157 -38.61 21.47 -16.33
C PRO A 157 -37.33 22.23 -16.73
N ILE A 158 -36.18 21.81 -16.25
CA ILE A 158 -34.88 22.39 -16.56
C ILE A 158 -34.44 21.87 -17.95
N LEU A 159 -33.98 22.79 -18.79
CA LEU A 159 -33.46 22.47 -20.12
C LEU A 159 -32.00 22.00 -20.01
N ASP A 160 -31.65 21.02 -20.80
CA ASP A 160 -30.28 20.51 -20.89
C ASP A 160 -29.38 21.58 -21.50
N VAL A 161 -28.16 21.71 -20.95
CA VAL A 161 -27.13 22.64 -21.43
C VAL A 161 -25.80 21.91 -21.62
N ASN A 162 -24.98 22.37 -22.57
CA ASN A 162 -23.63 21.87 -22.70
C ASN A 162 -22.76 22.43 -21.54
N ALA A 163 -21.94 21.59 -20.96
CA ALA A 163 -20.97 21.95 -19.92
C ALA A 163 -19.57 21.55 -20.35
N THR A 164 -18.59 22.42 -20.07
CA THR A 164 -17.16 22.15 -20.23
C THR A 164 -16.46 22.34 -18.91
N PHE A 165 -15.54 21.43 -18.58
CA PHE A 165 -14.73 21.51 -17.37
C PHE A 165 -13.29 21.93 -17.70
N SER A 166 -12.72 22.79 -16.89
CA SER A 166 -11.30 23.08 -16.87
C SER A 166 -10.76 23.01 -15.45
N VAL A 167 -9.47 22.69 -15.28
CA VAL A 167 -8.80 22.50 -14.00
C VAL A 167 -7.48 23.26 -13.98
N SER A 168 -7.06 23.72 -12.79
CA SER A 168 -5.79 24.43 -12.61
C SER A 168 -4.55 23.52 -12.74
N GLY A 169 -4.72 22.21 -12.59
CA GLY A 169 -3.66 21.19 -12.75
C GLY A 169 -4.29 19.81 -12.82
N GLY A 170 -3.57 18.82 -13.39
CA GLY A 170 -4.09 17.46 -13.55
C GLY A 170 -5.05 17.30 -14.74
N ILE A 171 -5.96 16.33 -14.64
CA ILE A 171 -6.87 15.93 -15.73
C ILE A 171 -8.27 15.72 -15.19
N ILE A 172 -9.28 16.21 -15.88
CA ILE A 172 -10.69 15.92 -15.61
C ILE A 172 -11.32 15.15 -16.77
N ASN A 173 -12.07 14.10 -16.46
CA ASN A 173 -12.68 13.23 -17.47
C ASN A 173 -14.10 12.78 -17.03
N PRO A 174 -15.14 13.02 -17.87
CA PRO A 174 -15.11 13.75 -19.13
C PRO A 174 -14.81 15.24 -18.92
N GLY A 175 -14.09 15.86 -19.87
CA GLY A 175 -13.82 17.29 -19.89
C GLY A 175 -14.99 18.13 -20.39
N ALA A 176 -16.01 17.50 -20.97
CA ALA A 176 -17.24 18.11 -21.43
C ALA A 176 -18.38 17.10 -21.48
N GLY A 177 -19.61 17.58 -21.40
CA GLY A 177 -20.81 16.73 -21.48
C GLY A 177 -22.09 17.55 -21.50
N ILE A 178 -23.21 16.85 -21.56
CA ILE A 178 -24.53 17.48 -21.44
C ILE A 178 -24.92 17.47 -19.97
N PHE A 179 -25.11 18.66 -19.39
CA PHE A 179 -25.64 18.82 -18.07
C PHE A 179 -27.16 18.81 -18.09
N THR A 180 -27.72 17.77 -17.52
CA THR A 180 -29.16 17.57 -17.39
C THR A 180 -29.58 17.81 -15.95
N ARG A 181 -30.87 17.79 -15.68
CA ARG A 181 -31.39 17.85 -14.29
C ARG A 181 -30.89 16.71 -13.39
N ASP A 182 -30.48 15.57 -13.98
CA ASP A 182 -29.94 14.44 -13.23
C ASP A 182 -28.45 14.62 -12.87
N GLY A 183 -27.86 15.73 -13.35
CA GLY A 183 -26.47 16.10 -13.10
C GLY A 183 -25.50 15.64 -14.19
N LEU A 184 -24.24 16.03 -14.00
CA LEU A 184 -23.10 15.56 -14.80
C LEU A 184 -21.95 15.24 -13.84
N THR A 185 -21.38 14.05 -13.97
CA THR A 185 -20.27 13.60 -13.12
C THR A 185 -18.99 13.48 -13.93
N ALA A 186 -17.88 13.92 -13.34
CA ALA A 186 -16.54 13.76 -13.89
C ALA A 186 -15.55 13.34 -12.80
N ASN A 187 -14.53 12.57 -13.19
CA ASN A 187 -13.40 12.23 -12.31
C ASN A 187 -12.26 13.21 -12.54
N TYR A 188 -11.83 13.87 -11.48
CA TYR A 188 -10.69 14.77 -11.47
C TYR A 188 -9.48 14.09 -10.87
N THR A 189 -8.40 13.93 -11.66
CA THR A 189 -7.17 13.28 -11.25
C THR A 189 -6.04 14.30 -11.13
N TYR A 190 -5.38 14.34 -9.96
CA TYR A 190 -4.20 15.15 -9.69
C TYR A 190 -3.23 14.37 -8.80
N ASN A 191 -2.00 14.12 -9.29
CA ASN A 191 -1.01 13.30 -8.57
C ASN A 191 -0.25 14.07 -7.48
N GLY A 192 -0.48 15.37 -7.33
CA GLY A 192 0.10 16.19 -6.27
C GLY A 192 -0.78 16.26 -5.02
N VAL A 193 -0.42 17.17 -4.13
CA VAL A 193 -1.19 17.53 -2.93
C VAL A 193 -1.46 19.04 -2.95
N GLY A 194 -2.49 19.48 -2.21
CA GLY A 194 -2.88 20.89 -2.11
C GLY A 194 -4.15 21.23 -2.88
N ASN A 195 -4.44 22.51 -2.92
CA ASN A 195 -5.70 23.05 -3.48
C ASN A 195 -5.57 23.18 -5.00
N GLN A 196 -6.60 22.72 -5.68
CA GLN A 196 -6.80 22.89 -7.12
C GLN A 196 -8.17 23.48 -7.36
N THR A 197 -8.36 24.15 -8.50
CA THR A 197 -9.65 24.75 -8.87
C THR A 197 -10.23 24.02 -10.07
N VAL A 198 -11.50 23.60 -9.94
CA VAL A 198 -12.34 23.13 -11.05
C VAL A 198 -13.24 24.28 -11.48
N THR A 199 -13.30 24.53 -12.77
CA THR A 199 -14.23 25.49 -13.37
C THR A 199 -15.15 24.76 -14.34
N ALA A 200 -16.45 24.88 -14.17
CA ALA A 200 -17.45 24.47 -15.14
C ALA A 200 -18.01 25.70 -15.86
N THR A 201 -17.98 25.67 -17.18
CA THR A 201 -18.57 26.69 -18.05
C THR A 201 -19.76 26.08 -18.76
N LEU A 202 -20.95 26.66 -18.58
CA LEU A 202 -22.19 26.21 -19.17
C LEU A 202 -22.51 27.04 -20.44
N SER A 203 -23.16 26.42 -21.41
CA SER A 203 -23.52 27.09 -22.67
C SER A 203 -24.56 28.21 -22.51
N ASP A 204 -25.22 28.28 -21.35
CA ASP A 204 -26.12 29.37 -20.99
C ASP A 204 -25.41 30.60 -20.39
N GLY A 205 -24.07 30.56 -20.29
CA GLY A 205 -23.22 31.63 -19.78
C GLY A 205 -22.82 31.51 -18.32
N ASN A 206 -23.36 30.57 -17.57
CA ASN A 206 -22.97 30.34 -16.18
C ASN A 206 -21.54 29.78 -16.06
N ILE A 207 -20.77 30.35 -15.13
CA ILE A 207 -19.42 29.90 -14.79
C ILE A 207 -19.36 29.59 -13.29
N LEU A 208 -19.08 28.31 -12.99
CA LEU A 208 -19.01 27.82 -11.64
C LEU A 208 -17.57 27.44 -11.28
N LYS A 209 -17.15 27.71 -10.06
CA LYS A 209 -15.83 27.37 -9.55
C LYS A 209 -15.92 26.59 -8.25
N LEU A 210 -15.09 25.58 -8.10
CA LEU A 210 -14.97 24.76 -6.90
C LEU A 210 -13.48 24.58 -6.56
N ASN A 211 -13.11 24.85 -5.32
CA ASN A 211 -11.80 24.49 -4.80
C ASN A 211 -11.83 23.06 -4.29
N VAL A 212 -10.92 22.24 -4.78
CA VAL A 212 -10.78 20.82 -4.45
C VAL A 212 -9.43 20.63 -3.79
N THR A 213 -9.41 20.04 -2.59
CA THR A 213 -8.16 19.77 -1.87
C THR A 213 -7.75 18.33 -2.06
N PHE A 214 -6.55 18.12 -2.62
CA PHE A 214 -5.92 16.80 -2.71
C PHE A 214 -4.98 16.58 -1.54
N TYR A 215 -5.11 15.46 -0.85
CA TYR A 215 -4.29 15.10 0.30
C TYR A 215 -4.03 13.59 0.34
N ARG A 216 -2.91 13.20 0.95
CA ARG A 216 -2.58 11.81 1.24
C ARG A 216 -2.97 11.46 2.66
N ILE A 217 -3.29 10.20 2.88
CA ILE A 217 -3.56 9.67 4.22
C ILE A 217 -2.25 9.56 4.99
N ASP A 218 -2.22 10.08 6.22
CA ASP A 218 -1.06 9.94 7.10
C ASP A 218 -0.79 8.48 7.42
N THR A 219 0.49 8.12 7.50
CA THR A 219 0.95 6.77 7.79
C THR A 219 1.90 6.73 8.99
N PHE A 220 2.06 5.55 9.57
CA PHE A 220 2.96 5.28 10.68
C PHE A 220 3.79 4.04 10.38
N THR A 221 5.11 4.19 10.49
CA THR A 221 6.08 3.09 10.38
C THR A 221 6.57 2.72 11.76
N ASN A 222 6.23 1.53 12.23
CA ASN A 222 6.77 0.94 13.45
C ASN A 222 7.93 0.02 13.10
N MET A 223 8.99 0.08 13.90
CA MET A 223 10.19 -0.74 13.73
C MET A 223 10.51 -1.47 15.04
N THR A 224 10.91 -2.72 14.93
CA THR A 224 11.53 -3.51 16.01
C THR A 224 12.80 -4.18 15.48
N ILE A 225 13.76 -4.42 16.35
CA ILE A 225 15.01 -5.08 16.00
C ILE A 225 15.23 -6.34 16.84
N SER A 226 15.91 -7.33 16.29
CA SER A 226 16.14 -8.63 16.95
C SER A 226 17.15 -8.56 18.08
N ASN A 227 18.08 -7.59 18.06
CA ASN A 227 19.15 -7.48 19.04
C ASN A 227 19.46 -6.01 19.36
N ASN A 228 19.31 -5.62 20.64
CA ASN A 228 19.57 -4.26 21.14
C ASN A 228 21.04 -4.04 21.53
N ALA A 229 21.86 -5.08 21.61
CA ALA A 229 23.27 -5.02 21.99
C ALA A 229 24.14 -5.89 21.05
N PRO A 230 24.13 -5.61 19.75
CA PRO A 230 24.84 -6.40 18.76
C PRO A 230 26.34 -6.26 18.93
N GLN A 231 27.06 -7.27 18.43
CA GLN A 231 28.51 -7.19 18.28
C GLN A 231 28.91 -7.13 16.80
N THR A 232 30.14 -6.71 16.54
CA THR A 232 30.67 -6.61 15.17
C THR A 232 30.57 -7.94 14.45
N GLY A 233 29.96 -7.95 13.27
CA GLY A 233 29.71 -9.15 12.50
C GLY A 233 28.31 -9.75 12.71
N ASP A 234 27.55 -9.35 13.70
CA ASP A 234 26.17 -9.83 13.89
C ASP A 234 25.24 -9.30 12.82
N TYR A 235 24.29 -10.11 12.38
CA TYR A 235 23.11 -9.64 11.68
C TYR A 235 22.04 -9.18 12.68
N ILE A 236 21.46 -8.02 12.41
CA ILE A 236 20.34 -7.42 13.14
C ILE A 236 19.14 -7.50 12.23
N THR A 237 18.15 -8.31 12.57
CA THR A 237 16.88 -8.34 11.82
C THR A 237 16.05 -7.12 12.19
N VAL A 238 15.76 -6.30 11.19
CA VAL A 238 14.89 -5.13 11.28
C VAL A 238 13.50 -5.54 10.81
N ASN A 239 12.52 -5.57 11.71
CA ASN A 239 11.13 -5.84 11.38
C ASN A 239 10.36 -4.52 11.31
N VAL A 240 9.54 -4.34 10.28
CA VAL A 240 8.73 -3.14 10.10
C VAL A 240 7.26 -3.49 9.95
N VAL A 241 6.41 -2.58 10.45
CA VAL A 241 4.96 -2.61 10.27
C VAL A 241 4.51 -1.21 9.87
N VAL A 242 3.83 -1.09 8.73
CA VAL A 242 3.31 0.18 8.22
C VAL A 242 1.79 0.16 8.21
N ARG A 243 1.19 1.22 8.77
CA ARG A 243 -0.27 1.41 8.84
C ARG A 243 -0.64 2.83 8.49
N ASP A 244 -1.85 3.03 7.97
CA ASP A 244 -2.45 4.36 7.87
C ASP A 244 -2.98 4.84 9.24
N LYS A 245 -3.46 6.08 9.29
CA LYS A 245 -4.05 6.69 10.50
C LYS A 245 -5.29 5.97 11.02
N ASN A 246 -5.94 5.14 10.18
CA ASN A 246 -7.12 4.37 10.54
C ASN A 246 -6.74 2.94 11.00
N GLY A 247 -5.45 2.60 11.02
CA GLY A 247 -4.93 1.28 11.42
C GLY A 247 -4.88 0.24 10.31
N LYS A 248 -5.24 0.58 9.07
CA LYS A 248 -5.15 -0.32 7.92
C LYS A 248 -3.69 -0.59 7.57
N LEU A 249 -3.34 -1.85 7.41
CA LEU A 249 -2.01 -2.29 6.97
C LEU A 249 -1.77 -1.93 5.50
N LEU A 250 -0.59 -1.38 5.20
CA LEU A 250 -0.25 -0.84 3.89
C LEU A 250 0.85 -1.66 3.23
N ASN A 251 0.64 -2.03 1.99
CA ASN A 251 1.69 -2.58 1.14
C ASN A 251 2.57 -1.43 0.61
N GLY A 252 3.68 -1.77 -0.03
CA GLY A 252 4.62 -0.80 -0.58
C GLY A 252 6.06 -1.13 -0.22
N SER A 253 6.93 -0.12 -0.20
CA SER A 253 8.36 -0.30 0.01
C SER A 253 8.87 0.51 1.19
N VAL A 254 9.75 -0.11 1.99
CA VAL A 254 10.46 0.53 3.09
C VAL A 254 11.96 0.44 2.82
N ASN A 255 12.62 1.57 2.70
CA ASN A 255 14.08 1.64 2.59
C ASN A 255 14.71 1.51 3.98
N VAL A 256 15.78 0.72 4.07
CA VAL A 256 16.54 0.48 5.31
C VAL A 256 17.92 1.09 5.15
N TYR A 257 18.28 1.95 6.08
CA TYR A 257 19.58 2.63 6.12
C TYR A 257 20.33 2.27 7.39
N LEU A 258 21.63 2.12 7.26
CA LEU A 258 22.58 1.99 8.36
C LEU A 258 23.56 3.15 8.31
N ASN A 259 23.59 3.99 9.34
CA ASN A 259 24.42 5.21 9.39
C ASN A 259 24.27 6.05 8.10
N SER A 260 23.02 6.31 7.68
CA SER A 260 22.65 7.07 6.48
C SER A 260 23.00 6.39 5.15
N VAL A 261 23.51 5.15 5.14
CA VAL A 261 23.81 4.38 3.92
C VAL A 261 22.66 3.41 3.65
N LEU A 262 22.07 3.46 2.47
CA LEU A 262 21.03 2.52 2.05
C LEU A 262 21.60 1.10 1.99
N LYS A 263 21.04 0.18 2.77
CA LYS A 263 21.42 -1.24 2.80
C LYS A 263 20.49 -2.12 1.98
N GLY A 264 19.23 -1.73 1.87
CA GLY A 264 18.24 -2.46 1.08
C GLY A 264 16.84 -1.88 1.18
N THR A 265 15.91 -2.56 0.54
CA THR A 265 14.49 -2.20 0.52
C THR A 265 13.65 -3.42 0.88
N ILE A 266 12.73 -3.24 1.81
CA ILE A 266 11.72 -4.21 2.22
C ILE A 266 10.49 -4.03 1.36
N SER A 267 10.02 -5.08 0.70
CA SER A 267 8.68 -5.12 0.12
C SER A 267 7.68 -5.57 1.18
N LEU A 268 6.70 -4.74 1.49
CA LEU A 268 5.69 -5.04 2.50
C LEU A 268 4.61 -5.98 1.95
N ILE A 269 4.28 -7.01 2.72
CA ILE A 269 3.16 -7.92 2.49
C ILE A 269 2.22 -7.79 3.70
N ASN A 270 0.97 -7.40 3.47
CA ASN A 270 0.02 -7.09 4.54
C ASN A 270 0.62 -6.13 5.58
N GLY A 271 1.30 -5.09 5.10
CA GLY A 271 1.90 -4.06 5.93
C GLY A 271 3.13 -4.46 6.74
N MET A 272 3.69 -5.64 6.52
CA MET A 272 4.81 -6.18 7.31
C MET A 272 5.94 -6.63 6.42
N GLY A 273 7.16 -6.55 6.95
CA GLY A 273 8.36 -7.08 6.30
C GLY A 273 9.58 -7.01 7.19
N SER A 274 10.66 -7.63 6.75
CA SER A 274 11.92 -7.66 7.50
C SER A 274 13.13 -7.56 6.58
N PHE A 275 14.26 -7.11 7.14
CA PHE A 275 15.53 -7.03 6.46
C PHE A 275 16.67 -7.20 7.46
N ASP A 276 17.69 -7.97 7.09
CA ASP A 276 18.86 -8.17 7.93
C ASP A 276 19.95 -7.16 7.60
N VAL A 277 20.38 -6.38 8.57
CA VAL A 277 21.51 -5.47 8.46
C VAL A 277 22.72 -6.03 9.21
N LEU A 278 23.90 -5.91 8.62
CA LEU A 278 25.15 -6.38 9.21
C LEU A 278 25.81 -5.29 10.05
N ALA A 279 26.14 -5.60 11.30
CA ALA A 279 26.87 -4.71 12.20
C ALA A 279 28.37 -4.69 11.82
N GLU A 280 28.75 -3.77 10.94
CA GLU A 280 30.09 -3.75 10.34
C GLU A 280 31.18 -3.10 11.23
N LYS A 281 30.79 -2.20 12.12
CA LYS A 281 31.74 -1.39 12.93
C LYS A 281 31.25 -1.24 14.36
N THR A 282 32.19 -1.15 15.29
CA THR A 282 31.91 -0.83 16.70
C THR A 282 31.45 0.60 16.89
N GLY A 283 30.66 0.83 17.95
CA GLY A 283 30.18 2.17 18.34
C GLY A 283 28.70 2.37 18.05
N PRO A 284 28.22 3.63 18.09
CA PRO A 284 26.84 3.96 17.76
C PRO A 284 26.52 3.60 16.31
N CYS A 285 25.39 2.91 16.14
CA CYS A 285 24.90 2.48 14.84
C CYS A 285 23.44 2.90 14.72
N GLU A 286 23.17 3.85 13.83
CA GLU A 286 21.83 4.32 13.51
C GLU A 286 21.19 3.38 12.50
N ILE A 287 20.03 2.84 12.84
CA ILE A 287 19.15 2.09 11.93
C ILE A 287 17.94 2.97 11.66
N PHE A 288 17.80 3.41 10.42
CA PHE A 288 16.70 4.25 9.95
C PHE A 288 15.90 3.53 8.89
N VAL A 289 14.58 3.56 9.01
CA VAL A 289 13.64 2.99 8.04
C VAL A 289 12.69 4.05 7.52
N ASN A 290 12.44 4.05 6.21
CA ASN A 290 11.60 5.03 5.55
C ASN A 290 10.62 4.34 4.59
N TYR A 291 9.33 4.38 4.93
CA TYR A 291 8.24 4.03 4.03
C TYR A 291 8.09 5.15 3.00
N THR A 292 8.17 4.82 1.72
CA THR A 292 8.24 5.82 0.64
C THR A 292 6.91 6.51 0.35
N GLY A 293 5.79 5.96 0.88
CA GLY A 293 4.44 6.40 0.51
C GLY A 293 4.05 5.99 -0.90
N ASP A 294 2.87 6.41 -1.32
CA ASP A 294 2.32 6.23 -2.65
C ASP A 294 1.42 7.43 -3.04
N LEU A 295 0.52 7.27 -3.99
CA LEU A 295 -0.39 8.34 -4.40
C LEU A 295 -1.48 8.63 -3.36
N ASP A 296 -1.86 7.62 -2.57
CA ASP A 296 -2.92 7.71 -1.56
C ASP A 296 -2.37 7.99 -0.15
N ASN A 297 -1.14 7.55 0.13
CA ASN A 297 -0.55 7.48 1.45
C ASN A 297 0.73 8.33 1.54
N SER A 298 0.89 9.06 2.63
CA SER A 298 2.09 9.85 2.93
C SER A 298 3.29 8.94 3.21
N TYR A 299 4.49 9.48 3.11
CA TYR A 299 5.68 8.82 3.64
C TYR A 299 5.65 8.81 5.18
N SER A 300 6.35 7.85 5.78
CA SER A 300 6.61 7.83 7.22
C SER A 300 7.90 7.07 7.53
N SER A 301 8.50 7.35 8.67
CA SER A 301 9.80 6.78 9.04
C SER A 301 9.88 6.43 10.51
N ASN A 302 10.89 5.61 10.85
CA ASN A 302 11.26 5.32 12.22
C ASN A 302 12.77 5.15 12.32
N MET A 303 13.35 5.35 13.51
CA MET A 303 14.78 5.29 13.75
C MET A 303 15.07 4.72 15.13
N THR A 304 16.16 3.97 15.23
CA THR A 304 16.76 3.56 16.51
C THR A 304 18.27 3.62 16.44
N ILE A 305 18.92 3.76 17.58
CA ILE A 305 20.37 3.72 17.68
C ILE A 305 20.74 2.57 18.59
N VAL A 306 21.61 1.67 18.13
CA VAL A 306 22.20 0.60 18.92
C VAL A 306 23.70 0.83 19.11
N SER A 307 24.26 0.33 20.21
CA SER A 307 25.69 0.37 20.45
C SER A 307 26.33 -0.96 20.10
N VAL A 308 27.03 -1.02 18.98
CA VAL A 308 27.73 -2.22 18.52
C VAL A 308 29.02 -2.41 19.30
N LYS A 309 29.18 -3.57 19.98
CA LYS A 309 30.40 -3.93 20.70
C LYS A 309 31.36 -4.68 19.78
N ASN A 310 32.62 -4.82 20.20
CA ASN A 310 33.60 -5.64 19.50
C ASN A 310 33.39 -7.11 19.79
N THR A 311 33.35 -7.96 18.75
CA THR A 311 33.27 -9.41 18.88
C THR A 311 34.63 -9.97 19.28
N GLN A 312 34.65 -10.82 20.31
CA GLN A 312 35.77 -11.65 20.65
C GLN A 312 35.57 -13.03 20.02
N MET A 313 36.48 -13.41 19.15
CA MET A 313 36.47 -14.70 18.45
C MET A 313 37.72 -15.49 18.80
N ASN A 314 37.56 -16.65 19.44
CA ASN A 314 38.65 -17.59 19.67
C ASN A 314 38.62 -18.74 18.66
N VAL A 315 39.74 -19.07 18.08
CA VAL A 315 39.83 -20.11 17.06
C VAL A 315 40.82 -21.17 17.54
N SER A 316 40.36 -22.40 17.60
CA SER A 316 41.19 -23.59 17.80
C SER A 316 41.13 -24.51 16.57
N VAL A 317 42.22 -25.18 16.31
CA VAL A 317 42.38 -26.11 15.16
C VAL A 317 42.76 -27.48 15.68
N SER A 318 42.11 -28.53 15.16
CA SER A 318 42.48 -29.90 15.52
C SER A 318 43.89 -30.24 14.98
N ASP A 319 44.62 -31.06 15.72
CA ASP A 319 45.81 -31.72 15.14
C ASP A 319 45.37 -32.52 13.95
N SER A 320 46.09 -32.36 12.81
CA SER A 320 45.68 -32.98 11.58
C SER A 320 46.92 -33.49 10.80
N ASP A 321 46.72 -34.61 10.19
CA ASP A 321 47.65 -35.18 9.19
C ASP A 321 47.07 -35.11 7.78
N SER A 322 47.85 -35.55 6.80
CA SER A 322 47.45 -35.49 5.39
C SER A 322 46.33 -36.45 4.99
N ALA A 323 45.88 -37.33 5.88
CA ALA A 323 44.76 -38.26 5.67
C ALA A 323 43.48 -37.85 6.43
N SER A 324 43.57 -36.89 7.35
CA SER A 324 42.50 -36.51 8.26
C SER A 324 41.93 -35.13 7.93
N ASN A 325 40.63 -34.94 8.21
CA ASN A 325 40.00 -33.64 8.12
C ASN A 325 40.59 -32.68 9.18
N VAL A 326 40.73 -31.41 8.79
CA VAL A 326 41.09 -30.32 9.70
C VAL A 326 39.81 -29.68 10.23
N THR A 327 39.60 -29.71 11.53
CA THR A 327 38.44 -29.08 12.15
C THR A 327 38.85 -27.75 12.80
N PHE A 328 38.23 -26.67 12.34
CA PHE A 328 38.31 -25.34 12.98
C PHE A 328 37.12 -25.19 13.92
N THR A 329 37.37 -25.04 15.21
CA THR A 329 36.34 -24.68 16.20
C THR A 329 36.50 -23.19 16.51
N VAL A 330 35.44 -22.46 16.33
CA VAL A 330 35.38 -20.99 16.54
C VAL A 330 34.40 -20.70 17.64
N ASP A 331 34.90 -20.16 18.74
CA ASP A 331 34.13 -19.82 19.92
C ASP A 331 33.95 -18.28 20.02
N PHE A 332 32.72 -17.85 20.31
CA PHE A 332 32.34 -16.46 20.47
C PHE A 332 32.06 -16.14 21.94
N ASP A 333 32.32 -14.90 22.37
CA ASP A 333 31.99 -14.42 23.71
C ASP A 333 30.48 -14.20 23.93
N HIS A 334 29.69 -14.19 22.85
CA HIS A 334 28.23 -13.98 22.83
C HIS A 334 27.51 -15.04 21.99
N VAL A 335 26.17 -15.01 21.98
CA VAL A 335 25.36 -15.78 21.03
C VAL A 335 25.41 -15.06 19.68
N ALA A 336 26.17 -15.64 18.76
CA ALA A 336 26.44 -15.11 17.42
C ALA A 336 25.49 -15.71 16.37
N ASN A 337 25.39 -15.10 15.20
CA ASN A 337 24.54 -15.56 14.12
C ASN A 337 25.23 -15.46 12.74
N GLY A 338 24.72 -16.20 11.75
CA GLY A 338 25.29 -16.20 10.38
C GLY A 338 26.34 -17.29 10.18
N PHE A 339 27.49 -16.95 9.58
CA PHE A 339 28.45 -17.92 9.07
C PHE A 339 29.89 -17.62 9.50
N VAL A 340 30.64 -18.68 9.74
CA VAL A 340 32.10 -18.63 9.77
C VAL A 340 32.64 -19.20 8.47
N PHE A 341 33.57 -18.48 7.88
CA PHE A 341 34.30 -18.86 6.67
C PHE A 341 35.76 -19.18 7.05
N VAL A 342 36.30 -20.24 6.51
CA VAL A 342 37.73 -20.57 6.64
C VAL A 342 38.34 -20.68 5.25
N THR A 343 39.28 -19.80 4.92
CA THR A 343 40.01 -19.82 3.68
C THR A 343 41.40 -20.38 3.95
N ILE A 344 41.73 -21.54 3.39
CA ILE A 344 43.00 -22.24 3.54
C ILE A 344 43.40 -22.92 2.23
N GLY A 345 44.65 -22.85 1.84
CA GLY A 345 45.16 -23.43 0.58
C GLY A 345 44.46 -22.86 -0.68
N GLY A 346 43.91 -21.61 -0.59
CA GLY A 346 43.18 -20.98 -1.69
C GLY A 346 41.70 -21.40 -1.83
N VAL A 347 41.18 -22.25 -0.94
CA VAL A 347 39.79 -22.71 -0.92
C VAL A 347 39.08 -22.19 0.32
N THR A 348 37.82 -21.78 0.17
CA THR A 348 36.98 -21.29 1.27
C THR A 348 35.92 -22.33 1.64
N TYR A 349 35.84 -22.65 2.92
CA TYR A 349 34.86 -23.54 3.55
C TYR A 349 34.03 -22.71 4.53
N ASN A 350 32.80 -23.12 4.83
CA ASN A 350 31.95 -22.41 5.79
C ASN A 350 31.15 -23.34 6.69
N ALA A 351 30.67 -22.77 7.80
CA ALA A 351 29.68 -23.39 8.67
C ALA A 351 28.79 -22.34 9.28
N THR A 352 27.54 -22.69 9.56
CA THR A 352 26.60 -21.84 10.29
C THR A 352 27.00 -21.79 11.77
N VAL A 353 26.89 -20.60 12.37
CA VAL A 353 27.09 -20.43 13.81
C VAL A 353 25.88 -20.99 14.56
N SER A 354 26.12 -21.78 15.58
CA SER A 354 25.09 -22.33 16.48
C SER A 354 25.38 -21.90 17.93
N GLY A 355 24.57 -20.98 18.42
CA GLY A 355 24.78 -20.40 19.74
C GLY A 355 26.08 -19.59 19.81
N LYS A 356 27.07 -20.11 20.51
CA LYS A 356 28.39 -19.47 20.66
C LYS A 356 29.51 -20.16 19.89
N GLU A 357 29.21 -21.16 19.08
CA GLU A 357 30.21 -21.99 18.42
C GLU A 357 29.91 -22.16 16.93
N ALA A 358 30.96 -22.28 16.13
CA ALA A 358 30.91 -22.82 14.77
C ALA A 358 32.04 -23.82 14.55
N LYS A 359 31.75 -24.93 13.85
CA LYS A 359 32.73 -25.93 13.46
C LYS A 359 32.83 -26.02 11.93
N VAL A 360 33.95 -25.57 11.40
CA VAL A 360 34.23 -25.66 9.96
C VAL A 360 35.15 -26.87 9.72
N ILE A 361 34.68 -27.81 8.90
CA ILE A 361 35.43 -29.00 8.55
C ILE A 361 36.05 -28.80 7.16
N VAL A 362 37.36 -28.90 7.12
CA VAL A 362 38.17 -28.83 5.89
C VAL A 362 38.62 -30.24 5.53
N PRO A 363 38.45 -30.70 4.29
CA PRO A 363 38.97 -32.00 3.82
C PRO A 363 40.49 -32.13 4.01
N PRO A 364 41.06 -33.33 3.94
CA PRO A 364 42.50 -33.55 4.07
C PRO A 364 43.32 -32.65 3.16
N LEU A 365 44.39 -32.08 3.69
CA LEU A 365 45.31 -31.19 2.98
C LEU A 365 46.67 -31.84 2.80
N ALA A 366 47.42 -31.43 1.80
CA ALA A 366 48.81 -31.89 1.62
C ALA A 366 49.68 -31.49 2.82
N VAL A 367 50.70 -32.26 3.06
CA VAL A 367 51.70 -31.98 4.11
C VAL A 367 52.29 -30.58 3.91
N GLY A 368 52.28 -29.79 4.95
CA GLY A 368 52.80 -28.43 4.86
C GLY A 368 52.31 -27.48 5.96
N LYS A 369 52.78 -26.24 5.86
CA LYS A 369 52.34 -25.14 6.73
C LYS A 369 51.42 -24.25 5.94
N TYR A 370 50.27 -23.86 6.52
CA TYR A 370 49.26 -23.02 5.94
C TYR A 370 48.91 -21.91 6.90
N ASP A 371 48.62 -20.72 6.35
CA ASP A 371 47.94 -19.66 7.06
C ASP A 371 46.47 -19.69 6.67
N ALA A 372 45.61 -20.02 7.62
CA ALA A 372 44.17 -20.02 7.42
C ALA A 372 43.57 -18.68 7.85
N ILE A 373 42.76 -18.07 7.00
CA ILE A 373 41.97 -16.88 7.34
C ILE A 373 40.59 -17.34 7.79
N VAL A 374 40.28 -17.10 9.04
CA VAL A 374 38.96 -17.36 9.64
C VAL A 374 38.19 -16.06 9.70
N SER A 375 37.00 -16.01 9.10
CA SER A 375 36.20 -14.79 8.95
C SER A 375 34.79 -15.02 9.47
N TYR A 376 34.32 -14.16 10.38
CA TYR A 376 32.92 -14.13 10.82
C TYR A 376 32.14 -13.12 10.00
N ASN A 377 31.16 -13.61 9.23
CA ASN A 377 30.29 -12.84 8.31
C ASN A 377 31.03 -11.83 7.40
N GLY A 378 32.32 -12.13 7.10
CA GLY A 378 33.16 -11.23 6.28
C GLY A 378 33.70 -9.99 6.99
N VAL A 379 33.38 -9.79 8.27
CA VAL A 379 33.70 -8.55 9.03
C VAL A 379 34.85 -8.77 10.02
N VAL A 380 34.75 -9.80 10.89
CA VAL A 380 35.77 -10.08 11.90
C VAL A 380 36.70 -11.17 11.39
N ASN A 381 37.98 -10.86 11.22
CA ASN A 381 38.95 -11.79 10.63
C ASN A 381 40.07 -12.14 11.62
N LYS A 382 40.50 -13.40 11.59
CA LYS A 382 41.64 -13.88 12.36
C LYS A 382 42.48 -14.84 11.51
N THR A 383 43.78 -14.66 11.49
CA THR A 383 44.71 -15.60 10.84
C THR A 383 45.20 -16.62 11.82
N VAL A 384 45.19 -17.89 11.46
CA VAL A 384 45.65 -19.02 12.28
C VAL A 384 46.61 -19.87 11.47
N ALA A 385 47.79 -20.15 12.04
CA ALA A 385 48.77 -21.05 11.44
C ALA A 385 48.35 -22.51 11.65
N VAL A 386 48.34 -23.27 10.58
CA VAL A 386 47.95 -24.70 10.58
C VAL A 386 49.14 -25.52 10.02
N ASN A 387 49.54 -26.55 10.75
CA ASN A 387 50.60 -27.44 10.31
C ASN A 387 50.01 -28.84 10.04
N ILE A 388 50.09 -29.28 8.78
CA ILE A 388 49.63 -30.61 8.38
C ILE A 388 50.84 -31.56 8.38
N SER A 389 50.78 -32.56 9.27
CA SER A 389 51.79 -33.57 9.36
C SER A 389 51.56 -34.70 8.32
N PRO A 390 52.60 -35.48 8.01
CA PRO A 390 52.40 -36.72 7.23
C PRO A 390 51.42 -37.68 7.91
N ASP A 391 50.67 -38.40 7.10
CA ASP A 391 49.83 -39.51 7.60
C ASP A 391 50.64 -40.49 8.44
N ARG A 392 50.23 -40.72 9.68
CA ARG A 392 50.90 -41.59 10.64
C ARG A 392 50.24 -42.96 10.75
N ASN A 393 49.20 -43.20 9.97
CA ASN A 393 48.55 -44.51 9.98
C ASN A 393 49.51 -45.60 9.51
N PRO A 394 49.53 -46.73 10.20
CA PRO A 394 50.33 -47.86 9.72
C PRO A 394 49.74 -48.39 8.42
N VAL A 395 50.64 -48.85 7.55
CA VAL A 395 50.30 -49.44 6.25
C VAL A 395 50.47 -50.94 6.37
N LEU A 396 49.40 -51.69 6.14
CA LEU A 396 49.45 -53.16 6.08
C LEU A 396 49.44 -53.58 4.60
N ASN A 397 50.56 -54.19 4.13
CA ASN A 397 50.71 -54.76 2.81
C ASN A 397 50.53 -56.24 2.84
N ILE A 398 49.70 -56.79 1.98
CA ILE A 398 49.46 -58.19 1.74
C ILE A 398 49.20 -58.40 0.27
N SER A 399 49.73 -59.46 -0.29
CA SER A 399 49.53 -59.78 -1.71
C SER A 399 48.64 -61.03 -1.87
N ASP A 400 47.94 -61.06 -2.98
CA ASP A 400 47.22 -62.30 -3.39
C ASP A 400 48.13 -63.40 -3.55
N ILE A 401 47.68 -64.61 -3.13
CA ILE A 401 48.51 -65.82 -3.11
C ILE A 401 47.89 -66.90 -3.98
N VAL A 402 48.71 -67.49 -4.86
CA VAL A 402 48.39 -68.70 -5.59
C VAL A 402 49.31 -69.77 -5.10
N MET A 403 48.76 -70.89 -4.66
CA MET A 403 49.56 -71.99 -4.07
C MET A 403 49.15 -73.37 -4.62
N ILE A 404 50.03 -74.32 -4.52
CA ILE A 404 49.77 -75.76 -4.73
C ILE A 404 49.61 -76.40 -3.36
N TYR A 405 48.69 -77.35 -3.21
CA TYR A 405 48.41 -77.99 -1.94
C TYR A 405 49.71 -78.62 -1.31
N LYS A 406 50.00 -78.19 -0.10
CA LYS A 406 51.21 -78.60 0.70
C LYS A 406 52.52 -78.14 0.08
N ASP A 407 52.61 -77.12 -0.70
CA ASP A 407 53.87 -76.62 -1.29
C ASP A 407 54.71 -75.80 -0.31
N GLY A 408 54.20 -75.52 0.90
CA GLY A 408 54.88 -74.72 1.91
C GLY A 408 54.63 -73.20 1.79
N THR A 409 53.73 -72.80 0.90
CA THR A 409 53.39 -71.39 0.69
C THR A 409 52.89 -70.75 1.99
N ARG A 410 53.26 -69.48 2.22
CA ARG A 410 52.88 -68.66 3.39
C ARG A 410 52.20 -67.44 2.92
N MET A 411 51.15 -67.05 3.65
CA MET A 411 50.55 -65.69 3.56
C MET A 411 51.43 -64.82 4.44
N VAL A 412 51.95 -63.76 3.84
CA VAL A 412 52.81 -62.78 4.51
C VAL A 412 52.13 -61.40 4.47
N ALA A 413 52.01 -60.79 5.63
CA ALA A 413 51.61 -59.40 5.78
C ALA A 413 52.79 -58.57 6.28
N VAL A 414 53.05 -57.45 5.69
CA VAL A 414 54.12 -56.52 6.11
C VAL A 414 53.44 -55.25 6.64
N LEU A 415 53.71 -54.92 7.90
CA LEU A 415 53.17 -53.73 8.58
C LEU A 415 54.30 -52.71 8.74
N THR A 416 54.09 -51.54 8.19
CA THR A 416 55.03 -50.41 8.27
C THR A 416 54.39 -49.19 8.85
N ASP A 417 55.17 -48.24 9.38
CA ASP A 417 54.69 -46.86 9.67
C ASP A 417 54.54 -46.11 8.35
N TYR A 418 54.03 -44.89 8.48
CA TYR A 418 53.77 -43.94 7.35
C TYR A 418 55.07 -43.56 6.61
N LYS A 419 56.29 -43.83 7.18
CA LYS A 419 57.60 -43.62 6.55
C LYS A 419 58.17 -44.87 5.90
N GLY A 420 57.45 -45.97 5.99
CA GLY A 420 57.88 -47.25 5.49
C GLY A 420 58.81 -48.03 6.45
N ASN A 421 59.01 -47.59 7.69
CA ASN A 421 59.78 -48.32 8.67
C ASN A 421 58.97 -49.49 9.24
N PRO A 422 59.59 -50.65 9.48
CA PRO A 422 58.88 -51.82 10.01
C PRO A 422 58.31 -51.54 11.43
N ILE A 423 57.07 -51.95 11.66
CA ILE A 423 56.47 -51.98 13.00
C ILE A 423 56.65 -53.34 13.60
N VAL A 424 57.49 -53.43 14.63
CA VAL A 424 57.90 -54.64 15.28
C VAL A 424 56.98 -55.01 16.44
N ASN A 425 56.74 -56.34 16.62
CA ASN A 425 55.93 -56.92 17.72
C ASN A 425 54.46 -56.38 17.73
N ALA A 426 53.93 -55.98 16.59
CA ALA A 426 52.51 -55.61 16.42
C ALA A 426 51.67 -56.87 16.11
N THR A 427 50.48 -56.91 16.63
CA THR A 427 49.52 -57.97 16.43
C THR A 427 48.88 -57.92 15.06
N VAL A 428 48.97 -58.99 14.25
CA VAL A 428 48.29 -59.13 12.97
C VAL A 428 47.33 -60.31 13.04
N TYR A 429 46.07 -60.07 12.63
CA TYR A 429 45.06 -61.11 12.58
C TYR A 429 44.88 -61.57 11.14
N PHE A 430 45.09 -62.83 10.88
CA PHE A 430 44.85 -63.51 9.60
C PHE A 430 43.56 -64.32 9.71
N SER A 431 42.54 -63.94 8.99
CA SER A 431 41.25 -64.64 8.98
C SER A 431 41.12 -65.39 7.62
N ILE A 432 41.08 -66.70 7.62
CA ILE A 432 40.87 -67.46 6.43
C ILE A 432 39.99 -68.70 6.74
N ASN A 433 39.02 -68.96 5.87
CA ASN A 433 38.02 -70.01 5.99
C ASN A 433 37.33 -70.05 7.40
N GLY A 434 36.97 -68.87 7.96
CA GLY A 434 36.29 -68.72 9.25
C GLY A 434 37.21 -68.94 10.47
N VAL A 435 38.51 -69.19 10.28
CA VAL A 435 39.49 -69.35 11.36
C VAL A 435 40.41 -68.14 11.41
N THR A 436 40.59 -67.56 12.60
CA THR A 436 41.48 -66.41 12.81
C THR A 436 42.77 -66.89 13.50
N TYR A 437 43.87 -66.51 12.91
CA TYR A 437 45.21 -66.78 13.42
C TYR A 437 45.87 -65.51 13.87
N VAL A 438 46.40 -65.46 15.07
CA VAL A 438 47.12 -64.33 15.65
C VAL A 438 48.62 -64.53 15.47
N ARG A 439 49.29 -63.51 14.89
CA ARG A 439 50.77 -63.50 14.74
C ARG A 439 51.28 -62.10 15.15
N PHE A 440 52.55 -62.08 15.50
CA PHE A 440 53.26 -60.84 15.80
C PHE A 440 54.24 -60.51 14.70
N THR A 441 54.43 -59.27 14.37
CA THR A 441 55.41 -58.82 13.40
C THR A 441 56.81 -58.98 13.94
N ASP A 442 57.73 -59.43 13.09
CA ASP A 442 59.18 -59.58 13.34
C ASP A 442 59.96 -58.27 13.19
N VAL A 443 61.29 -58.31 13.23
CA VAL A 443 62.15 -57.11 13.09
C VAL A 443 62.03 -56.41 11.76
N ASN A 444 61.47 -57.06 10.72
CA ASN A 444 61.17 -56.48 9.42
C ASN A 444 59.73 -56.05 9.28
N GLY A 445 58.92 -56.01 10.35
CA GLY A 445 57.52 -55.72 10.32
C GLY A 445 56.64 -56.79 9.67
N SER A 446 57.19 -57.99 9.51
CA SER A 446 56.56 -59.11 8.79
C SER A 446 55.89 -60.10 9.73
N ALA A 447 54.62 -60.44 9.45
CA ALA A 447 53.92 -61.55 10.09
C ALA A 447 53.43 -62.52 9.03
N SER A 448 53.45 -63.85 9.35
CA SER A 448 53.04 -64.85 8.36
C SER A 448 52.37 -66.08 8.95
N ILE A 449 51.49 -66.67 8.17
CA ILE A 449 50.91 -68.01 8.44
C ILE A 449 51.20 -68.96 7.25
N GLY A 450 51.46 -70.23 7.60
CA GLY A 450 51.55 -71.27 6.60
C GLY A 450 50.16 -71.63 6.07
N LEU A 451 50.04 -71.78 4.79
CA LEU A 451 48.81 -72.17 4.15
C LEU A 451 48.79 -73.64 3.82
N ASN A 452 47.73 -74.33 4.17
CA ASN A 452 47.55 -75.76 3.85
C ASN A 452 46.05 -75.93 3.52
N LEU A 453 45.66 -75.38 2.42
CA LEU A 453 44.29 -75.29 1.97
C LEU A 453 44.03 -76.23 0.80
N GLY A 454 42.82 -76.79 0.74
CA GLY A 454 42.39 -77.56 -0.41
C GLY A 454 42.31 -76.76 -1.70
N SER A 455 41.84 -77.33 -2.77
CA SER A 455 41.58 -76.60 -4.01
C SER A 455 40.36 -75.69 -3.81
N GLY A 456 40.53 -74.40 -4.07
CA GLY A 456 39.45 -73.40 -3.92
C GLY A 456 39.95 -71.93 -3.91
N VAL A 457 39.04 -70.97 -3.78
CA VAL A 457 39.29 -69.56 -3.55
C VAL A 457 38.85 -69.27 -2.14
N TYR A 458 39.70 -68.63 -1.36
CA TYR A 458 39.48 -68.35 0.07
C TYR A 458 39.54 -66.86 0.39
#